data_9f9ba2a125e194d4dd03a94acf559ce1
#
_entry.id   9f9ba2a125e194d4dd03a94acf559ce1
#
_cell.length_a   1.000
_cell.length_b   1.000
_cell.length_c   1.000
_cell.angle_alpha   90.00
_cell.angle_beta   90.00
_cell.angle_gamma   90.00
#
_symmetry.space_group_name_H-M   'P 1'
#
loop_
_entity.id
_entity.type
_entity.pdbx_description
1 polymer ?
#
loop_
_entity_poly.entity_id
_entity_poly.type
_entity_poly.pdbx_seq_one_letter_code
_entity_poly.pdbx_strand_id
1 'polypeptide(L)'
;MLMKIGKRMREALLISHIKPWYLILTVLIIVAYPHVFTKSFQQNLGILILMWACLGSAWNIFGGYTGQVSLGQAMFFGVGAYGAVLPFYYWNVTPWIGMLIGMFFATLLALLVALPIFKLSAQYFAIATMALGETVRIIAVNLPFTK
;
A
#
# COMPACT_ATOMS: atom_id res chain seq x y z
N MET A 1 25.19 -13.88 16.86
CA MET A 1 24.19 -13.73 15.81
C MET A 1 22.92 -14.54 16.09
N LEU A 2 23.01 -15.83 16.46
CA LEU A 2 21.88 -16.73 16.76
C LEU A 2 21.01 -16.29 17.96
N MET A 3 21.61 -15.70 19.01
CA MET A 3 20.87 -15.21 20.19
C MET A 3 19.93 -14.01 19.89
N LYS A 4 20.29 -13.16 18.90
CA LYS A 4 19.47 -12.04 18.47
C LYS A 4 18.24 -12.51 17.65
N ILE A 5 18.39 -13.61 16.90
CA ILE A 5 17.31 -14.24 16.12
C ILE A 5 16.29 -14.88 17.06
N GLY A 6 16.76 -15.57 18.11
CA GLY A 6 15.88 -16.19 19.11
C GLY A 6 15.05 -15.18 19.91
N LYS A 7 15.60 -13.98 20.20
CA LYS A 7 14.87 -12.90 20.89
C LYS A 7 13.79 -12.28 20.00
N ARG A 8 14.09 -12.07 18.70
CA ARG A 8 13.10 -11.58 17.72
C ARG A 8 11.99 -12.61 17.44
N MET A 9 12.33 -13.90 17.41
CA MET A 9 11.32 -14.96 17.28
C MET A 9 10.42 -15.05 18.51
N ARG A 10 10.96 -14.86 19.72
CA ARG A 10 10.14 -14.78 20.94
C ARG A 10 9.23 -13.55 20.96
N GLU A 11 9.70 -12.40 20.51
CA GLU A 11 8.87 -11.20 20.37
C GLU A 11 7.78 -11.38 19.30
N ALA A 12 8.09 -12.03 18.19
CA ALA A 12 7.09 -12.40 17.17
C ALA A 12 6.06 -13.43 17.69
N LEU A 13 6.47 -14.35 18.58
CA LEU A 13 5.57 -15.28 19.26
C LEU A 13 4.72 -14.61 20.36
N LEU A 14 5.17 -13.50 20.93
CA LEU A 14 4.37 -12.69 21.86
C LEU A 14 3.20 -11.98 21.15
N ILE A 15 3.32 -11.73 19.84
CA ILE A 15 2.20 -11.23 19.02
C ILE A 15 1.10 -12.30 18.86
N SER A 16 1.40 -13.59 19.07
CA SER A 16 0.41 -14.67 19.08
C SER A 16 -0.57 -14.62 20.26
N HIS A 17 -0.38 -13.70 21.20
CA HIS A 17 -1.32 -13.43 22.29
C HIS A 17 -2.45 -12.45 21.93
N ILE A 18 -2.55 -12.02 20.68
CA ILE A 18 -3.77 -11.35 20.20
C ILE A 18 -4.85 -12.45 20.20
N LYS A 19 -5.64 -12.48 21.27
CA LYS A 19 -6.76 -13.42 21.34
C LYS A 19 -7.63 -13.22 20.09
N PRO A 20 -8.05 -14.27 19.41
CA PRO A 20 -8.77 -14.16 18.14
C PRO A 20 -10.02 -13.27 18.20
N TRP A 21 -10.56 -13.05 19.40
CA TRP A 21 -11.71 -12.19 19.58
C TRP A 21 -11.44 -10.70 19.28
N TYR A 22 -10.19 -10.20 19.44
CA TYR A 22 -9.83 -8.83 19.08
C TYR A 22 -9.93 -8.64 17.55
N LEU A 23 -9.52 -9.64 16.77
CA LEU A 23 -9.67 -9.60 15.32
C LEU A 23 -11.15 -9.58 14.91
N ILE A 24 -11.95 -10.42 15.55
CA ILE A 24 -13.41 -10.45 15.33
C ILE A 24 -14.03 -9.10 15.69
N LEU A 25 -13.66 -8.54 16.84
CA LEU A 25 -14.16 -7.23 17.28
C LEU A 25 -13.76 -6.12 16.29
N THR A 26 -12.52 -6.11 15.82
CA THR A 26 -12.04 -5.11 14.85
C THR A 26 -12.80 -5.20 13.53
N VAL A 27 -12.98 -6.42 12.99
CA VAL A 27 -13.76 -6.65 11.77
C VAL A 27 -15.22 -6.20 11.97
N LEU A 28 -15.82 -6.52 13.11
CA LEU A 28 -17.19 -6.16 13.44
C LEU A 28 -17.37 -4.63 13.52
N ILE A 29 -16.40 -3.90 14.11
CA ILE A 29 -16.39 -2.44 14.15
C ILE A 29 -16.29 -1.86 12.73
N ILE A 30 -15.39 -2.39 11.89
CA ILE A 30 -15.21 -1.92 10.51
C ILE A 30 -16.48 -2.13 9.69
N VAL A 31 -17.14 -3.28 9.84
CA VAL A 31 -18.40 -3.59 9.12
C VAL A 31 -19.58 -2.78 9.66
N ALA A 32 -19.65 -2.55 10.96
CA ALA A 32 -20.71 -1.75 11.58
C ALA A 32 -20.60 -0.25 11.26
N TYR A 33 -19.39 0.25 11.03
CA TYR A 33 -19.11 1.67 10.82
C TYR A 33 -20.01 2.34 9.77
N PRO A 34 -20.14 1.82 8.52
CA PRO A 34 -20.96 2.44 7.48
C PRO A 34 -22.47 2.39 7.79
N HIS A 35 -22.92 1.47 8.64
CA HIS A 35 -24.33 1.37 9.05
C HIS A 35 -24.70 2.36 10.17
N VAL A 36 -23.74 2.67 11.06
CA VAL A 36 -23.93 3.62 12.15
C VAL A 36 -23.78 5.06 11.66
N PHE A 37 -22.81 5.31 10.79
CA PHE A 37 -22.52 6.64 10.26
C PHE A 37 -23.03 6.78 8.82
N THR A 38 -24.23 7.35 8.68
CA THR A 38 -24.90 7.50 7.37
C THR A 38 -24.54 8.77 6.62
N LYS A 39 -23.89 9.76 7.28
CA LYS A 39 -23.47 11.00 6.63
C LYS A 39 -22.29 10.75 5.70
N SER A 40 -22.37 11.23 4.45
CA SER A 40 -21.33 11.06 3.43
C SER A 40 -19.94 11.52 3.88
N PHE A 41 -19.85 12.58 4.65
CA PHE A 41 -18.58 13.08 5.21
C PHE A 41 -17.94 12.04 6.14
N GLN A 42 -18.72 11.45 7.03
CA GLN A 42 -18.22 10.46 8.00
C GLN A 42 -17.78 9.17 7.30
N GLN A 43 -18.54 8.71 6.30
CA GLN A 43 -18.17 7.56 5.49
C GLN A 43 -16.85 7.78 4.74
N ASN A 44 -16.68 8.93 4.09
CA ASN A 44 -15.43 9.29 3.44
C ASN A 44 -14.25 9.35 4.40
N LEU A 45 -14.46 9.86 5.60
CA LEU A 45 -13.43 9.89 6.64
C LEU A 45 -13.00 8.47 7.03
N GLY A 46 -13.95 7.55 7.21
CA GLY A 46 -13.65 6.14 7.49
C GLY A 46 -12.84 5.45 6.38
N ILE A 47 -13.21 5.71 5.12
CA ILE A 47 -12.47 5.20 3.95
C ILE A 47 -11.03 5.73 3.95
N LEU A 48 -10.84 7.02 4.19
CA LEU A 48 -9.50 7.63 4.27
C LEU A 48 -8.65 7.03 5.39
N ILE A 49 -9.23 6.83 6.57
CA ILE A 49 -8.51 6.21 7.70
C ILE A 49 -8.06 4.79 7.34
N LEU A 50 -8.95 3.97 6.77
CA LEU A 50 -8.61 2.61 6.35
C LEU A 50 -7.56 2.59 5.25
N MET A 51 -7.66 3.49 4.28
CA MET A 51 -6.67 3.65 3.21
C MET A 51 -5.28 3.96 3.77
N TRP A 52 -5.18 4.95 4.68
CA TRP A 52 -3.90 5.30 5.31
C TRP A 52 -3.37 4.20 6.21
N ALA A 53 -4.24 3.47 6.90
CA ALA A 53 -3.85 2.30 7.69
C ALA A 53 -3.26 1.19 6.81
N CYS A 54 -3.86 0.90 5.66
CA CYS A 54 -3.32 -0.05 4.69
C CYS A 54 -1.96 0.38 4.14
N LEU A 55 -1.82 1.67 3.75
CA LEU A 55 -0.55 2.21 3.27
C LEU A 55 0.54 2.15 4.34
N GLY A 56 0.22 2.52 5.58
CA GLY A 56 1.15 2.44 6.71
C GLY A 56 1.57 1.00 7.01
N SER A 57 0.65 0.06 6.92
CA SER A 57 0.95 -1.36 7.09
C SER A 57 1.87 -1.90 5.98
N ALA A 58 1.61 -1.53 4.74
CA ALA A 58 2.44 -1.88 3.60
C ALA A 58 3.85 -1.29 3.73
N TRP A 59 3.96 -0.05 4.18
CA TRP A 59 5.25 0.60 4.45
C TRP A 59 6.01 -0.11 5.58
N ASN A 60 5.32 -0.49 6.64
CA ASN A 60 5.92 -1.20 7.77
C ASN A 60 6.42 -2.60 7.38
N ILE A 61 5.71 -3.32 6.53
CA ILE A 61 6.17 -4.60 5.98
C ILE A 61 7.47 -4.38 5.22
N PHE A 62 7.52 -3.41 4.33
CA PHE A 62 8.71 -3.15 3.53
C PHE A 62 9.87 -2.62 4.40
N GLY A 63 9.69 -1.53 5.14
CA GLY A 63 10.72 -0.92 5.98
C GLY A 63 11.12 -1.78 7.18
N GLY A 64 10.16 -2.45 7.80
CA GLY A 64 10.38 -3.26 9.00
C GLY A 64 11.12 -4.56 8.73
N TYR A 65 10.80 -5.28 7.65
CA TYR A 65 11.42 -6.57 7.34
C TYR A 65 12.70 -6.43 6.51
N THR A 66 12.72 -5.55 5.52
CA THR A 66 13.93 -5.39 4.66
C THR A 66 14.95 -4.43 5.24
N GLY A 67 14.56 -3.59 6.20
CA GLY A 67 15.41 -2.55 6.79
C GLY A 67 15.77 -1.42 5.82
N GLN A 68 15.13 -1.35 4.66
CA GLN A 68 15.31 -0.30 3.67
C GLN A 68 14.14 0.68 3.71
N VAL A 69 14.45 1.97 3.82
CA VAL A 69 13.43 3.02 3.80
C VAL A 69 13.12 3.39 2.35
N SER A 70 11.92 3.03 1.87
CA SER A 70 11.44 3.46 0.56
C SER A 70 10.54 4.69 0.72
N LEU A 71 10.85 5.75 -0.02
CA LEU A 71 10.03 6.97 -0.10
C LEU A 71 9.15 7.01 -1.36
N GLY A 72 9.25 5.98 -2.20
CA GLY A 72 8.52 5.90 -3.47
C GLY A 72 7.19 5.13 -3.41
N GLN A 73 6.66 4.81 -2.24
CA GLN A 73 5.44 3.98 -2.14
C GLN A 73 4.22 4.65 -2.77
N ALA A 74 4.17 5.98 -2.78
CA ALA A 74 3.11 6.75 -3.43
C ALA A 74 2.98 6.45 -4.93
N MET A 75 4.10 6.13 -5.63
CA MET A 75 4.05 5.79 -7.06
C MET A 75 3.33 4.47 -7.31
N PHE A 76 3.58 3.45 -6.49
CA PHE A 76 2.93 2.14 -6.64
C PHE A 76 1.44 2.25 -6.34
N PHE A 77 1.09 3.01 -5.31
CA PHE A 77 -0.30 3.29 -4.98
C PHE A 77 -0.99 4.06 -6.12
N GLY A 78 -0.34 5.10 -6.66
CA GLY A 78 -0.86 5.90 -7.76
C GLY A 78 -1.11 5.06 -9.02
N VAL A 79 -0.11 4.28 -9.45
CA VAL A 79 -0.25 3.39 -10.63
C VAL A 79 -1.33 2.33 -10.40
N GLY A 80 -1.43 1.76 -9.21
CA GLY A 80 -2.50 0.83 -8.85
C GLY A 80 -3.89 1.47 -8.92
N ALA A 81 -4.03 2.69 -8.39
CA ALA A 81 -5.29 3.43 -8.42
C ALA A 81 -5.71 3.81 -9.83
N TYR A 82 -4.79 4.34 -10.65
CA TYR A 82 -5.07 4.64 -12.06
C TYR A 82 -5.40 3.37 -12.85
N GLY A 83 -4.64 2.29 -12.64
CA GLY A 83 -4.90 0.99 -13.28
C GLY A 83 -6.25 0.39 -12.91
N ALA A 84 -6.80 0.72 -11.75
CA ALA A 84 -8.13 0.29 -11.34
C ALA A 84 -9.25 1.21 -11.89
N VAL A 85 -9.03 2.53 -11.88
CA VAL A 85 -10.07 3.52 -12.23
C VAL A 85 -10.23 3.66 -13.74
N LEU A 86 -9.13 3.64 -14.53
CA LEU A 86 -9.22 3.83 -15.99
C LEU A 86 -10.07 2.77 -16.70
N PRO A 87 -9.94 1.46 -16.42
CA PRO A 87 -10.82 0.45 -17.01
C PRO A 87 -12.29 0.63 -16.61
N PHE A 88 -12.54 1.05 -15.39
CA PHE A 88 -13.90 1.36 -14.94
C PHE A 88 -14.49 2.54 -15.73
N TYR A 89 -13.72 3.62 -15.90
CA TYR A 89 -14.18 4.83 -16.57
C TYR A 89 -14.41 4.66 -18.08
N TYR A 90 -13.46 4.00 -18.80
CA TYR A 90 -13.52 3.89 -20.27
C TYR A 90 -14.30 2.68 -20.77
N TRP A 91 -14.30 1.56 -20.02
CA TRP A 91 -14.89 0.29 -20.46
C TRP A 91 -16.02 -0.22 -19.56
N ASN A 92 -16.45 0.56 -18.58
CA ASN A 92 -17.45 0.15 -17.59
C ASN A 92 -17.16 -1.23 -16.94
N VAL A 93 -15.88 -1.56 -16.81
CA VAL A 93 -15.44 -2.79 -16.16
C VAL A 93 -15.77 -2.72 -14.67
N THR A 94 -16.24 -3.82 -14.08
CA THR A 94 -16.55 -3.85 -12.66
C THR A 94 -15.33 -3.44 -11.81
N PRO A 95 -15.50 -2.68 -10.70
CA PRO A 95 -14.38 -2.22 -9.86
C PRO A 95 -13.48 -3.36 -9.38
N TRP A 96 -14.02 -4.55 -9.16
CA TRP A 96 -13.27 -5.74 -8.73
C TRP A 96 -12.23 -6.18 -9.76
N ILE A 97 -12.60 -6.20 -11.04
CA ILE A 97 -11.67 -6.50 -12.14
C ILE A 97 -10.66 -5.37 -12.30
N GLY A 98 -11.10 -4.12 -12.16
CA GLY A 98 -10.21 -2.96 -12.15
C GLY A 98 -9.12 -3.05 -11.08
N MET A 99 -9.46 -3.51 -9.87
CA MET A 99 -8.47 -3.73 -8.80
C MET A 99 -7.40 -4.77 -9.19
N LEU A 100 -7.79 -5.87 -9.85
CA LEU A 100 -6.83 -6.87 -10.32
C LEU A 100 -5.90 -6.31 -11.40
N ILE A 101 -6.43 -5.50 -12.31
CA ILE A 101 -5.65 -4.81 -13.34
C ILE A 101 -4.68 -3.82 -12.68
N GLY A 102 -5.15 -3.02 -11.74
CA GLY A 102 -4.31 -2.08 -10.98
C GLY A 102 -3.18 -2.78 -10.22
N MET A 103 -3.48 -3.91 -9.58
CA MET A 103 -2.50 -4.75 -8.90
C MET A 103 -1.43 -5.27 -9.88
N PHE A 104 -1.84 -5.71 -11.06
CA PHE A 104 -0.92 -6.19 -12.10
C PHE A 104 0.05 -5.08 -12.54
N PHE A 105 -0.46 -3.87 -12.86
CA PHE A 105 0.38 -2.75 -13.26
C PHE A 105 1.30 -2.25 -12.14
N ALA A 106 0.81 -2.19 -10.90
CA ALA A 106 1.64 -1.82 -9.77
C ALA A 106 2.77 -2.83 -9.54
N THR A 107 2.48 -4.13 -9.68
CA THR A 107 3.49 -5.19 -9.56
C THR A 107 4.52 -5.13 -10.69
N LEU A 108 4.08 -4.89 -11.92
CA LEU A 108 4.96 -4.74 -13.08
C LEU A 108 5.91 -3.55 -12.88
N LEU A 109 5.38 -2.42 -12.44
CA LEU A 109 6.22 -1.25 -12.10
C LEU A 109 7.20 -1.57 -10.98
N ALA A 110 6.76 -2.27 -9.94
CA ALA A 110 7.63 -2.67 -8.84
C ALA A 110 8.80 -3.55 -9.32
N LEU A 111 8.56 -4.51 -10.21
CA LEU A 111 9.60 -5.34 -10.80
C LEU A 111 10.60 -4.53 -11.65
N LEU A 112 10.09 -3.61 -12.49
CA LEU A 112 10.94 -2.75 -13.31
C LEU A 112 11.84 -1.86 -12.47
N VAL A 113 11.31 -1.29 -11.41
CA VAL A 113 12.01 -0.40 -10.48
C VAL A 113 12.99 -1.17 -9.59
N ALA A 114 12.63 -2.37 -9.17
CA ALA A 114 13.43 -3.21 -8.29
C ALA A 114 14.78 -3.59 -8.90
N LEU A 115 14.80 -3.96 -10.19
CA LEU A 115 16.01 -4.45 -10.86
C LEU A 115 17.22 -3.50 -10.74
N PRO A 116 17.13 -2.18 -11.05
CA PRO A 116 18.25 -1.26 -10.91
C PRO A 116 18.47 -0.82 -9.46
N ILE A 117 17.42 -0.71 -8.65
CA ILE A 117 17.49 -0.04 -7.34
C ILE A 117 18.00 -0.96 -6.24
N PHE A 118 17.75 -2.27 -6.29
CA PHE A 118 18.27 -3.20 -5.27
C PHE A 118 19.80 -3.30 -5.20
N LYS A 119 20.50 -2.77 -6.20
CA LYS A 119 21.97 -2.69 -6.19
C LYS A 119 22.51 -1.49 -5.39
N LEU A 120 21.63 -0.58 -4.97
CA LEU A 120 22.02 0.63 -4.25
C LEU A 120 22.11 0.38 -2.74
N SER A 121 23.02 1.08 -2.07
CA SER A 121 23.05 1.10 -0.61
C SER A 121 21.83 1.83 -0.04
N ALA A 122 21.49 1.56 1.23
CA ALA A 122 20.25 1.99 1.86
C ALA A 122 19.92 3.48 1.70
N GLN A 123 20.93 4.37 1.79
CA GLN A 123 20.72 5.82 1.66
C GLN A 123 20.41 6.22 0.21
N TYR A 124 21.14 5.67 -0.76
CA TYR A 124 20.89 5.93 -2.19
C TYR A 124 19.57 5.30 -2.65
N PHE A 125 19.16 4.20 -2.04
CA PHE A 125 17.87 3.58 -2.28
C PHE A 125 16.71 4.53 -1.94
N ALA A 126 16.75 5.20 -0.78
CA ALA A 126 15.71 6.14 -0.37
C ALA A 126 15.59 7.33 -1.34
N ILE A 127 16.73 7.91 -1.74
CA ILE A 127 16.77 9.05 -2.67
C ILE A 127 16.27 8.64 -4.06
N ALA A 128 16.73 7.49 -4.57
CA ALA A 128 16.33 6.99 -5.88
C ALA A 128 14.82 6.68 -5.94
N THR A 129 14.25 6.07 -4.90
CA THR A 129 12.82 5.79 -4.83
C THR A 129 11.98 7.06 -4.74
N MET A 130 12.47 8.11 -4.07
CA MET A 130 11.82 9.43 -4.02
C MET A 130 11.80 10.08 -5.41
N ALA A 131 12.95 10.11 -6.09
CA ALA A 131 13.08 10.69 -7.43
C ALA A 131 12.18 9.98 -8.46
N LEU A 132 12.12 8.63 -8.41
CA LEU A 132 11.22 7.85 -9.25
C LEU A 132 9.76 8.10 -8.92
N GLY A 133 9.41 8.25 -7.65
CA GLY A 133 8.06 8.59 -7.22
C GLY A 133 7.58 9.90 -7.85
N GLU A 134 8.44 10.92 -7.84
CA GLU A 134 8.14 12.21 -8.46
C GLU A 134 8.08 12.11 -9.99
N THR A 135 8.98 11.34 -10.61
CA THR A 135 8.96 11.12 -12.06
C THR A 135 7.63 10.47 -12.50
N VAL A 136 7.19 9.42 -11.83
CA VAL A 136 5.92 8.75 -12.12
C VAL A 136 4.73 9.70 -11.90
N ARG A 137 4.78 10.53 -10.86
CA ARG A 137 3.76 11.55 -10.61
C ARG A 137 3.66 12.56 -11.76
N ILE A 138 4.80 13.08 -12.22
CA ILE A 138 4.84 14.05 -13.32
C ILE A 138 4.30 13.41 -14.62
N ILE A 139 4.69 12.17 -14.91
CA ILE A 139 4.17 11.42 -16.05
C ILE A 139 2.65 11.28 -15.95
N ALA A 140 2.14 10.82 -14.79
CA ALA A 140 0.72 10.63 -14.58
C ALA A 140 -0.11 11.92 -14.80
N VAL A 141 0.37 13.06 -14.29
CA VAL A 141 -0.32 14.36 -14.45
C VAL A 141 -0.31 14.85 -15.90
N ASN A 142 0.71 14.51 -16.70
CA ASN A 142 0.84 14.96 -18.09
C ASN A 142 0.23 13.98 -19.10
N LEU A 143 -0.24 12.82 -18.68
CA LEU A 143 -0.92 11.89 -19.60
C LEU A 143 -2.29 12.45 -20.01
N PRO A 144 -2.64 12.37 -21.31
CA PRO A 144 -3.93 12.88 -21.82
C PRO A 144 -5.15 12.15 -21.25
N PHE A 145 -4.97 10.95 -20.72
CA PHE A 145 -6.04 10.13 -20.11
C PHE A 145 -6.40 10.53 -18.67
N THR A 146 -5.64 11.45 -18.07
CA THR A 146 -5.86 11.91 -16.69
C THR A 146 -6.43 13.33 -16.63
N LYS A 147 -6.59 13.97 -17.78
CA LYS A 147 -7.29 15.24 -17.98
C LYS A 147 -8.72 14.97 -18.44
#